data_970ed2cccf4e7f99648f95d62621bf62
#
_entry.id   970ed2cccf4e7f99648f95d62621bf62
#
_cell.length_a   1.000
_cell.length_b   1.000
_cell.length_c   1.000
_cell.angle_alpha   90.00
_cell.angle_beta   90.00
_cell.angle_gamma   90.00
#
_symmetry.space_group_name_H-M   'P 1'
#
loop_
_entity.id
_entity.type
_entity.pdbx_description
1 polymer ?
#
loop_
_entity_poly.entity_id
_entity_poly.type
_entity_poly.pdbx_seq_one_letter_code
_entity_poly.pdbx_strand_id
1 'polypeptide(L)'
;EIIRVEYPDGRVIQHPKAIDTFTEVIEDNYPDLIHELNILHANVNLVTKERSEQYASVQKEIANGWLVFTNINTRRKREDLLKISEELGLGLKVDLVSIVTGEIITPSNEPSTSARQKIKVTFPDGRVIQPHKVLESLVEVVKYAGPERVRDLNIIVCADNLVLKTPKPRYIKPCK
;
A
#
# COMPACT_ATOMS: atom_id res chain seq x y z
N GLU A 1 -9.39 -0.25 -5.04
CA GLU A 1 -9.34 -1.72 -5.20
C GLU A 1 -9.89 -2.36 -3.94
N ILE A 2 -10.69 -3.42 -4.11
CA ILE A 2 -11.15 -4.31 -3.04
C ILE A 2 -10.68 -5.73 -3.33
N ILE A 3 -10.76 -6.62 -2.33
CA ILE A 3 -10.41 -8.03 -2.46
C ILE A 3 -11.70 -8.84 -2.62
N ARG A 4 -11.69 -9.80 -3.55
CA ARG A 4 -12.71 -10.84 -3.69
C ARG A 4 -12.03 -12.19 -3.49
N VAL A 5 -12.53 -12.99 -2.59
CA VAL A 5 -12.04 -14.34 -2.31
C VAL A 5 -13.14 -15.34 -2.62
N GLU A 6 -12.82 -16.34 -3.44
CA GLU A 6 -13.70 -17.45 -3.77
C GLU A 6 -13.09 -18.76 -3.25
N TYR A 7 -13.87 -19.48 -2.48
CA TYR A 7 -13.52 -20.76 -1.91
C TYR A 7 -13.80 -21.91 -2.89
N PRO A 8 -13.13 -23.06 -2.74
CA PRO A 8 -13.37 -24.23 -3.61
C PRO A 8 -14.81 -24.73 -3.61
N ASP A 9 -15.56 -24.47 -2.56
CA ASP A 9 -16.99 -24.82 -2.43
C ASP A 9 -17.93 -23.82 -3.15
N GLY A 10 -17.38 -22.78 -3.77
CA GLY A 10 -18.12 -21.72 -4.46
C GLY A 10 -18.55 -20.56 -3.56
N ARG A 11 -18.28 -20.60 -2.25
CA ARG A 11 -18.53 -19.47 -1.34
C ARG A 11 -17.63 -18.29 -1.72
N VAL A 12 -18.20 -17.08 -1.67
CA VAL A 12 -17.48 -15.84 -2.00
C VAL A 12 -17.54 -14.88 -0.82
N ILE A 13 -16.38 -14.36 -0.42
CA ILE A 13 -16.25 -13.25 0.53
C ILE A 13 -15.76 -12.02 -0.22
N GLN A 14 -16.51 -10.94 -0.16
CA GLN A 14 -16.18 -9.65 -0.74
C GLN A 14 -16.88 -8.54 0.04
N HIS A 15 -16.10 -7.65 0.66
CA HIS A 15 -16.61 -6.46 1.35
C HIS A 15 -16.23 -5.17 0.62
N PRO A 16 -16.96 -4.07 0.88
CA PRO A 16 -16.60 -2.75 0.34
C PRO A 16 -15.21 -2.27 0.76
N LYS A 17 -14.67 -2.81 1.85
CA LYS A 17 -13.32 -2.53 2.33
C LYS A 17 -12.47 -3.79 2.29
N ALA A 18 -11.32 -3.70 1.64
CA ALA A 18 -10.37 -4.81 1.55
C ALA A 18 -9.93 -5.39 2.91
N ILE A 19 -9.92 -4.54 3.95
CA ILE A 19 -9.57 -4.96 5.31
C ILE A 19 -10.60 -5.93 5.89
N ASP A 20 -11.89 -5.72 5.62
CA ASP A 20 -12.94 -6.57 6.18
C ASP A 20 -12.94 -7.94 5.51
N THR A 21 -12.81 -8.01 4.17
CA THR A 21 -12.58 -9.27 3.46
C THR A 21 -11.35 -10.00 3.99
N PHE A 22 -10.24 -9.28 4.15
CA PHE A 22 -8.97 -9.85 4.59
C PHE A 22 -9.05 -10.47 5.99
N THR A 23 -9.65 -9.73 6.94
CA THR A 23 -9.78 -10.23 8.32
C THR A 23 -10.76 -11.38 8.44
N GLU A 24 -11.89 -11.36 7.72
CA GLU A 24 -12.86 -12.46 7.73
C GLU A 24 -12.27 -13.76 7.15
N VAL A 25 -11.53 -13.66 6.02
CA VAL A 25 -10.85 -14.83 5.45
C VAL A 25 -9.81 -15.42 6.41
N ILE A 26 -9.05 -14.59 7.14
CA ILE A 26 -8.10 -15.07 8.14
C ILE A 26 -8.84 -15.74 9.31
N GLU A 27 -9.94 -15.15 9.78
CA GLU A 27 -10.75 -15.68 10.87
C GLU A 27 -11.35 -17.05 10.52
N ASP A 28 -11.81 -17.22 9.27
CA ASP A 28 -12.40 -18.46 8.77
C ASP A 28 -11.38 -19.60 8.54
N ASN A 29 -10.09 -19.29 8.39
CA ASN A 29 -9.07 -20.24 7.95
C ASN A 29 -7.99 -20.50 9.01
N TYR A 30 -8.38 -20.85 10.22
CA TYR A 30 -7.48 -21.32 11.28
C TYR A 30 -6.35 -20.34 11.60
N PRO A 31 -6.63 -19.26 12.34
CA PRO A 31 -5.64 -18.22 12.69
C PRO A 31 -4.39 -18.75 13.39
N ASP A 32 -4.49 -19.85 14.13
CA ASP A 32 -3.37 -20.56 14.77
C ASP A 32 -2.38 -21.10 13.73
N LEU A 33 -2.86 -21.78 12.69
CA LEU A 33 -2.00 -22.29 11.61
C LEU A 33 -1.39 -21.15 10.81
N ILE A 34 -2.15 -20.07 10.56
CA ILE A 34 -1.63 -18.87 9.88
C ILE A 34 -0.52 -18.20 10.73
N HIS A 35 -0.67 -18.18 12.05
CA HIS A 35 0.38 -17.70 12.96
C HIS A 35 1.69 -18.46 12.79
N GLU A 36 1.63 -19.78 12.67
CA GLU A 36 2.80 -20.66 12.50
C GLU A 36 3.55 -20.42 11.18
N LEU A 37 2.88 -19.88 10.14
CA LEU A 37 3.53 -19.51 8.88
C LEU A 37 4.52 -18.36 9.05
N ASN A 38 4.50 -17.65 10.17
CA ASN A 38 5.40 -16.56 10.53
C ASN A 38 5.54 -15.49 9.42
N ILE A 39 4.41 -15.05 8.87
CA ILE A 39 4.37 -13.97 7.89
C ILE A 39 4.59 -12.65 8.63
N LEU A 40 5.71 -11.97 8.34
CA LEU A 40 6.11 -10.76 9.05
C LEU A 40 5.83 -9.49 8.26
N HIS A 41 5.25 -8.48 8.94
CA HIS A 41 5.15 -7.10 8.48
C HIS A 41 5.68 -6.16 9.55
N ALA A 42 6.65 -5.32 9.19
CA ALA A 42 7.34 -4.42 10.14
C ALA A 42 7.84 -5.14 11.42
N ASN A 43 8.33 -6.39 11.26
CA ASN A 43 8.78 -7.29 12.32
C ASN A 43 7.66 -7.75 13.29
N VAL A 44 6.39 -7.58 12.93
CA VAL A 44 5.24 -8.12 13.65
C VAL A 44 4.63 -9.25 12.83
N ASN A 45 4.26 -10.36 13.48
CA ASN A 45 3.58 -11.44 12.79
C ASN A 45 2.19 -10.97 12.31
N LEU A 46 1.81 -11.38 11.09
CA LEU A 46 0.54 -11.04 10.47
C LEU A 46 -0.64 -11.40 11.37
N VAL A 47 -0.58 -12.59 12.00
CA VAL A 47 -1.57 -13.08 12.94
C VAL A 47 -0.86 -13.42 14.26
N THR A 48 -1.32 -12.87 15.38
CA THR A 48 -0.70 -13.06 16.70
C THR A 48 -1.73 -12.92 17.81
N LYS A 49 -1.44 -13.44 19.00
CA LYS A 49 -2.19 -13.13 20.23
C LYS A 49 -1.58 -11.99 21.04
N GLU A 50 -0.36 -11.60 20.70
CA GLU A 50 0.36 -10.56 21.41
C GLU A 50 0.12 -9.19 20.77
N ARG A 51 -0.35 -8.24 21.57
CA ARG A 51 -0.53 -6.87 21.10
C ARG A 51 0.81 -6.14 21.08
N SER A 52 1.20 -5.64 19.93
CA SER A 52 2.41 -4.84 19.79
C SER A 52 2.19 -3.45 20.38
N GLU A 53 3.06 -2.98 21.27
CA GLU A 53 2.98 -1.62 21.81
C GLU A 53 3.06 -0.55 20.69
N GLN A 54 3.94 -0.76 19.71
CA GLN A 54 4.15 0.16 18.61
C GLN A 54 3.01 0.17 17.58
N TYR A 55 2.36 -0.98 17.37
CA TYR A 55 1.39 -1.19 16.29
C TYR A 55 0.00 -1.55 16.78
N ALA A 56 -0.32 -1.29 18.07
CA ALA A 56 -1.60 -1.62 18.68
C ALA A 56 -2.82 -1.06 17.91
N SER A 57 -2.69 0.14 17.34
CA SER A 57 -3.77 0.81 16.60
C SER A 57 -4.06 0.21 15.23
N VAL A 58 -3.15 -0.61 14.71
CA VAL A 58 -3.27 -1.24 13.38
C VAL A 58 -3.36 -2.77 13.46
N GLN A 59 -3.53 -3.29 14.65
CA GLN A 59 -3.89 -4.68 14.91
C GLN A 59 -5.40 -4.77 15.19
N LYS A 60 -6.13 -5.43 14.29
CA LYS A 60 -7.57 -5.68 14.43
C LYS A 60 -7.79 -7.02 15.12
N GLU A 61 -8.57 -7.00 16.20
CA GLU A 61 -8.97 -8.23 16.88
C GLU A 61 -10.04 -8.98 16.08
N ILE A 62 -9.87 -10.29 15.99
CA ILE A 62 -10.80 -11.27 15.43
C ILE A 62 -11.17 -12.30 16.49
N ALA A 63 -11.91 -13.35 16.14
CA ALA A 63 -12.36 -14.35 17.10
C ALA A 63 -11.22 -14.97 17.94
N ASN A 64 -11.55 -15.39 19.16
CA ASN A 64 -10.66 -16.09 20.08
C ASN A 64 -9.39 -15.30 20.50
N GLY A 65 -9.46 -13.97 20.47
CA GLY A 65 -8.37 -13.10 20.89
C GLY A 65 -7.19 -13.05 19.95
N TRP A 66 -7.34 -13.50 18.71
CA TRP A 66 -6.36 -13.32 17.67
C TRP A 66 -6.37 -11.88 17.16
N LEU A 67 -5.20 -11.37 16.83
CA LEU A 67 -4.96 -10.03 16.29
C LEU A 67 -4.37 -10.15 14.89
N VAL A 68 -4.93 -9.42 13.93
CA VAL A 68 -4.45 -9.35 12.55
C VAL A 68 -3.79 -8.01 12.29
N PHE A 69 -2.56 -7.99 11.79
CA PHE A 69 -1.86 -6.78 11.37
C PHE A 69 -2.47 -6.24 10.07
N THR A 70 -3.04 -5.05 10.11
CA THR A 70 -3.85 -4.50 9.01
C THR A 70 -3.20 -3.37 8.22
N ASN A 71 -2.06 -2.82 8.71
CA ASN A 71 -1.37 -1.69 8.08
C ASN A 71 -0.52 -2.10 6.87
N ILE A 72 -1.15 -2.78 5.94
CA ILE A 72 -0.59 -3.18 4.65
C ILE A 72 -1.57 -2.80 3.54
N ASN A 73 -1.06 -2.52 2.34
CA ASN A 73 -1.91 -2.13 1.21
C ASN A 73 -2.75 -3.32 0.70
N THR A 74 -3.75 -3.04 -0.14
CA THR A 74 -4.70 -4.05 -0.64
C THR A 74 -4.01 -5.15 -1.43
N ARG A 75 -3.00 -4.82 -2.24
CA ARG A 75 -2.24 -5.80 -3.03
C ARG A 75 -1.44 -6.73 -2.15
N ARG A 76 -0.80 -6.19 -1.10
CA ARG A 76 -0.07 -7.01 -0.14
C ARG A 76 -0.99 -7.93 0.65
N LYS A 77 -2.19 -7.46 1.02
CA LYS A 77 -3.21 -8.34 1.61
C LYS A 77 -3.58 -9.51 0.68
N ARG A 78 -3.74 -9.24 -0.63
CA ARG A 78 -3.98 -10.30 -1.62
C ARG A 78 -2.80 -11.28 -1.69
N GLU A 79 -1.57 -10.79 -1.74
CA GLU A 79 -0.36 -11.64 -1.77
C GLU A 79 -0.28 -12.54 -0.52
N ASP A 80 -0.56 -11.99 0.66
CA ASP A 80 -0.56 -12.74 1.90
C ASP A 80 -1.66 -13.83 1.90
N LEU A 81 -2.88 -13.52 1.41
CA LEU A 81 -3.95 -14.52 1.28
C LEU A 81 -3.59 -15.63 0.28
N LEU A 82 -2.95 -15.31 -0.84
CA LEU A 82 -2.47 -16.30 -1.80
C LEU A 82 -1.40 -17.20 -1.18
N LYS A 83 -0.46 -16.62 -0.43
CA LYS A 83 0.56 -17.37 0.28
C LYS A 83 -0.05 -18.30 1.35
N ILE A 84 -0.99 -17.78 2.15
CA ILE A 84 -1.72 -18.59 3.15
C ILE A 84 -2.46 -19.73 2.46
N SER A 85 -3.14 -19.44 1.35
CA SER A 85 -3.87 -20.45 0.58
C SER A 85 -2.96 -21.56 0.04
N GLU A 86 -1.77 -21.21 -0.44
CA GLU A 86 -0.77 -22.15 -0.95
C GLU A 86 -0.20 -23.02 0.18
N GLU A 87 0.27 -22.38 1.25
CA GLU A 87 0.93 -23.06 2.37
C GLU A 87 -0.02 -24.00 3.17
N LEU A 88 -1.30 -23.60 3.29
CA LEU A 88 -2.31 -24.39 4.00
C LEU A 88 -3.18 -25.26 3.07
N GLY A 89 -2.95 -25.23 1.77
CA GLY A 89 -3.70 -26.02 0.79
C GLY A 89 -5.19 -25.65 0.71
N LEU A 90 -5.57 -24.38 0.93
CA LEU A 90 -6.96 -23.96 1.01
C LEU A 90 -7.65 -23.83 -0.35
N GLY A 91 -6.89 -23.73 -1.44
CA GLY A 91 -7.41 -23.59 -2.80
C GLY A 91 -8.20 -22.31 -3.05
N LEU A 92 -7.90 -21.22 -2.31
CA LEU A 92 -8.58 -19.95 -2.47
C LEU A 92 -8.22 -19.29 -3.80
N LYS A 93 -9.22 -18.73 -4.49
CA LYS A 93 -9.01 -17.81 -5.59
C LYS A 93 -9.15 -16.38 -5.07
N VAL A 94 -8.07 -15.59 -5.16
CA VAL A 94 -8.00 -14.24 -4.59
C VAL A 94 -7.79 -13.23 -5.70
N ASP A 95 -8.82 -12.45 -5.97
CA ASP A 95 -8.83 -11.43 -7.01
C ASP A 95 -8.85 -10.02 -6.43
N LEU A 96 -8.29 -9.06 -7.17
CA LEU A 96 -8.54 -7.64 -6.96
C LEU A 96 -9.68 -7.20 -7.85
N VAL A 97 -10.57 -6.39 -7.30
CA VAL A 97 -11.72 -5.83 -8.02
C VAL A 97 -11.65 -4.31 -7.99
N SER A 98 -11.88 -3.69 -9.14
CA SER A 98 -11.98 -2.24 -9.24
C SER A 98 -13.27 -1.75 -8.57
N ILE A 99 -13.17 -0.79 -7.66
CA ILE A 99 -14.35 -0.17 -7.03
C ILE A 99 -15.16 0.64 -8.05
N VAL A 100 -14.51 1.13 -9.11
CA VAL A 100 -15.15 2.01 -10.10
C VAL A 100 -15.89 1.21 -11.16
N THR A 101 -15.30 0.14 -11.68
CA THR A 101 -15.87 -0.65 -12.78
C THR A 101 -16.51 -1.96 -12.32
N GLY A 102 -16.20 -2.43 -11.12
CA GLY A 102 -16.64 -3.75 -10.63
C GLY A 102 -15.91 -4.92 -11.30
N GLU A 103 -14.94 -4.65 -12.18
CA GLU A 103 -14.21 -5.68 -12.93
C GLU A 103 -13.03 -6.24 -12.15
N ILE A 104 -12.72 -7.51 -12.38
CA ILE A 104 -11.53 -8.16 -11.85
C ILE A 104 -10.31 -7.54 -12.51
N ILE A 105 -9.36 -7.08 -11.69
CA ILE A 105 -8.08 -6.57 -12.13
C ILE A 105 -7.16 -7.76 -12.42
N THR A 106 -7.01 -8.10 -13.71
CA THR A 106 -6.12 -9.17 -14.12
C THR A 106 -4.64 -8.70 -14.09
N PRO A 107 -3.66 -9.60 -13.96
CA PRO A 107 -2.23 -9.26 -13.98
C PRO A 107 -1.79 -8.47 -15.22
N SER A 108 -2.47 -8.65 -16.35
CA SER A 108 -2.25 -7.87 -17.57
C SER A 108 -2.73 -6.42 -17.48
N ASN A 109 -3.67 -6.14 -16.58
CA ASN A 109 -4.25 -4.82 -16.30
C ASN A 109 -3.72 -4.22 -15.00
N GLU A 110 -2.91 -4.97 -14.24
CA GLU A 110 -2.27 -4.41 -13.07
C GLU A 110 -1.27 -3.33 -13.50
N PRO A 111 -1.39 -2.09 -13.01
CA PRO A 111 -0.32 -1.14 -13.15
C PRO A 111 0.89 -1.76 -12.45
N SER A 112 1.93 -2.10 -13.24
CA SER A 112 3.13 -2.78 -12.75
C SER A 112 3.68 -2.09 -11.51
N THR A 113 3.54 -2.71 -10.34
CA THR A 113 4.02 -2.18 -9.05
C THR A 113 5.55 -2.13 -8.98
N SER A 114 6.23 -2.82 -9.88
CA SER A 114 7.69 -2.78 -10.01
C SER A 114 8.19 -1.69 -10.97
N ALA A 115 7.37 -1.19 -11.87
CA ALA A 115 7.70 0.00 -12.64
C ALA A 115 7.39 1.21 -11.75
N ARG A 116 8.40 1.77 -11.09
CA ARG A 116 8.32 3.11 -10.51
C ARG A 116 7.67 4.00 -11.55
N GLN A 117 6.45 4.49 -11.28
CA GLN A 117 5.72 5.33 -12.23
C GLN A 117 6.63 6.49 -12.62
N LYS A 118 7.07 6.48 -13.88
CA LYS A 118 7.86 7.57 -14.42
C LYS A 118 6.89 8.70 -14.76
N ILE A 119 7.04 9.82 -14.11
CA ILE A 119 6.26 11.01 -14.46
C ILE A 119 6.88 11.61 -15.74
N LYS A 120 6.07 11.69 -16.79
CA LYS A 120 6.38 12.46 -18.00
C LYS A 120 5.75 13.84 -17.83
N VAL A 121 6.56 14.87 -17.89
CA VAL A 121 6.11 16.28 -17.85
C VAL A 121 6.36 16.92 -19.20
N THR A 122 5.32 17.51 -19.78
CA THR A 122 5.41 18.32 -20.99
C THR A 122 5.22 19.77 -20.61
N PHE A 123 6.19 20.61 -20.90
CA PHE A 123 6.12 22.05 -20.67
C PHE A 123 5.40 22.78 -21.81
N PRO A 124 4.87 23.99 -21.55
CA PRO A 124 4.18 24.81 -22.57
C PRO A 124 5.07 25.16 -23.78
N ASP A 125 6.40 25.17 -23.60
CA ASP A 125 7.39 25.40 -24.67
C ASP A 125 7.65 24.14 -25.52
N GLY A 126 6.92 23.03 -25.27
CA GLY A 126 7.08 21.75 -25.98
C GLY A 126 8.20 20.86 -25.44
N ARG A 127 8.98 21.32 -24.46
CA ARG A 127 10.01 20.51 -23.81
C ARG A 127 9.37 19.38 -23.00
N VAL A 128 9.91 18.16 -23.13
CA VAL A 128 9.44 16.97 -22.41
C VAL A 128 10.56 16.45 -21.55
N ILE A 129 10.26 16.19 -20.28
CA ILE A 129 11.16 15.50 -19.35
C ILE A 129 10.50 14.24 -18.78
N GLN A 130 11.31 13.19 -18.63
CA GLN A 130 10.91 11.93 -18.02
C GLN A 130 12.07 11.35 -17.21
N PRO A 131 12.43 11.98 -16.07
CA PRO A 131 13.54 11.51 -15.25
C PRO A 131 13.27 10.14 -14.63
N HIS A 132 14.33 9.50 -14.16
CA HIS A 132 14.23 8.21 -13.49
C HIS A 132 13.56 8.28 -12.11
N LYS A 133 13.58 9.46 -11.47
CA LYS A 133 12.98 9.69 -10.14
C LYS A 133 11.90 10.77 -10.23
N VAL A 134 10.76 10.51 -9.60
CA VAL A 134 9.63 11.46 -9.49
C VAL A 134 10.07 12.79 -8.89
N LEU A 135 10.97 12.77 -7.91
CA LEU A 135 11.50 13.97 -7.26
C LEU A 135 12.26 14.87 -8.25
N GLU A 136 13.00 14.30 -9.18
CA GLU A 136 13.71 15.06 -10.23
C GLU A 136 12.72 15.78 -11.13
N SER A 137 11.60 15.12 -11.50
CA SER A 137 10.52 15.78 -12.26
C SER A 137 9.95 16.99 -11.51
N LEU A 138 9.69 16.83 -10.21
CA LEU A 138 9.14 17.90 -9.39
C LEU A 138 10.12 19.09 -9.31
N VAL A 139 11.41 18.83 -9.08
CA VAL A 139 12.44 19.86 -9.01
C VAL A 139 12.52 20.64 -10.33
N GLU A 140 12.49 19.95 -11.48
CA GLU A 140 12.54 20.61 -12.79
C GLU A 140 11.28 21.46 -13.06
N VAL A 141 10.09 21.00 -12.66
CA VAL A 141 8.85 21.77 -12.75
C VAL A 141 8.92 23.03 -11.88
N VAL A 142 9.40 22.92 -10.64
CA VAL A 142 9.58 24.07 -9.73
C VAL A 142 10.59 25.07 -10.30
N LYS A 143 11.71 24.62 -10.86
CA LYS A 143 12.70 25.48 -11.51
C LYS A 143 12.09 26.24 -12.70
N TYR A 144 11.32 25.53 -13.52
CA TYR A 144 10.67 26.12 -14.70
C TYR A 144 9.60 27.17 -14.31
N ALA A 145 8.77 26.85 -13.32
CA ALA A 145 7.72 27.74 -12.83
C ALA A 145 8.27 29.00 -12.09
N GLY A 146 9.51 28.93 -11.63
CA GLY A 146 10.16 29.90 -10.77
C GLY A 146 9.94 29.61 -9.29
N PRO A 147 11.01 29.29 -8.54
CA PRO A 147 10.89 28.88 -7.12
C PRO A 147 10.16 29.90 -6.24
N GLU A 148 10.33 31.19 -6.51
CA GLU A 148 9.67 32.28 -5.79
C GLU A 148 8.15 32.24 -5.97
N ARG A 149 7.70 32.04 -7.21
CA ARG A 149 6.27 31.92 -7.53
C ARG A 149 5.62 30.70 -6.86
N VAL A 150 6.32 29.57 -6.88
CA VAL A 150 5.81 28.32 -6.23
C VAL A 150 5.76 28.49 -4.72
N ARG A 151 6.73 29.19 -4.12
CA ARG A 151 6.72 29.50 -2.69
C ARG A 151 5.54 30.40 -2.32
N ASP A 152 5.22 31.40 -3.13
CA ASP A 152 4.14 32.35 -2.87
C ASP A 152 2.75 31.69 -2.94
N LEU A 153 2.63 30.52 -3.60
CA LEU A 153 1.43 29.66 -3.54
C LEU A 153 1.23 28.98 -2.18
N ASN A 154 2.24 29.03 -1.31
CA ASN A 154 2.22 28.46 0.04
C ASN A 154 1.75 26.99 0.10
N ILE A 155 2.22 26.17 -0.85
CA ILE A 155 1.91 24.74 -0.91
C ILE A 155 2.59 24.04 0.27
N ILE A 156 1.79 23.45 1.16
CA ILE A 156 2.28 22.78 2.38
C ILE A 156 2.35 21.27 2.14
N VAL A 157 3.51 20.68 2.45
CA VAL A 157 3.75 19.25 2.43
C VAL A 157 4.38 18.83 3.76
N CYS A 158 3.76 17.89 4.47
CA CYS A 158 4.24 17.43 5.78
C CYS A 158 4.50 18.57 6.79
N ALA A 159 3.58 19.52 6.88
CA ALA A 159 3.66 20.72 7.73
C ALA A 159 4.75 21.76 7.35
N ASP A 160 5.37 21.61 6.19
CA ASP A 160 6.34 22.57 5.67
C ASP A 160 5.94 23.10 4.28
N ASN A 161 6.39 24.30 3.94
CA ASN A 161 6.22 24.81 2.59
C ASN A 161 7.06 23.97 1.60
N LEU A 162 6.49 23.62 0.45
CA LEU A 162 7.15 22.86 -0.61
C LEU A 162 8.47 23.49 -1.05
N VAL A 163 8.56 24.81 -1.06
CA VAL A 163 9.76 25.57 -1.41
C VAL A 163 10.18 26.47 -0.24
N LEU A 164 11.35 26.22 0.32
CA LEU A 164 11.93 27.00 1.41
C LEU A 164 13.10 27.84 0.91
N LYS A 165 13.27 29.06 1.47
CA LYS A 165 14.48 29.89 1.24
C LYS A 165 15.71 29.27 1.90
N THR A 166 15.52 28.69 3.08
CA THR A 166 16.61 28.12 3.90
C THR A 166 16.23 26.69 4.30
N PRO A 167 17.10 25.70 4.10
CA PRO A 167 16.84 24.34 4.53
C PRO A 167 16.67 24.28 6.05
N LYS A 168 15.65 23.53 6.51
CA LYS A 168 15.52 23.24 7.94
C LYS A 168 16.56 22.20 8.36
N PRO A 169 17.10 22.25 9.59
CA PRO A 169 18.15 21.32 10.06
C PRO A 169 17.81 19.85 9.90
N ARG A 170 16.53 19.48 10.02
CA ARG A 170 16.04 18.10 9.86
C ARG A 170 16.19 17.53 8.44
N TYR A 171 16.39 18.41 7.44
CA TYR A 171 16.60 17.99 6.05
C TYR A 171 18.06 18.00 5.62
N ILE A 172 18.95 18.45 6.50
CA ILE A 172 20.39 18.44 6.26
C ILE A 172 20.89 17.05 6.68
N LYS A 173 21.14 16.16 5.72
CA LYS A 173 21.88 14.93 6.02
C LYS A 173 23.33 15.30 6.31
N PRO A 174 23.92 14.85 7.44
CA PRO A 174 25.36 15.00 7.61
C PRO A 174 26.06 14.24 6.48
N CYS A 175 26.94 14.92 5.76
CA CYS A 175 27.86 14.28 4.82
C CYS A 175 28.74 13.32 5.62
N LYS A 176 28.67 12.00 5.31
CA LYS A 176 29.62 11.01 5.81
C LYS A 176 30.78 10.94 4.83
#